data_0b07b9b3d2db9f1426f3242e5964d96e
#
_entry.id   0b07b9b3d2db9f1426f3242e5964d96e
#
_cell.length_a   1.000
_cell.length_b   1.000
_cell.length_c   1.000
_cell.angle_alpha   90.00
_cell.angle_beta   90.00
_cell.angle_gamma   90.00
#
_symmetry.space_group_name_H-M   'P 1'
#
loop_
_entity.id
_entity.type
_entity.pdbx_description
1 polymer ?
#
loop_
_entity_poly.entity_id
_entity_poly.type
_entity_poly.pdbx_seq_one_letter_code
_entity_poly.pdbx_strand_id
1 'polypeptide(L)'
;MTDSNTEHENNAPATPANSARARCVGGTGRAVVVGGGLAGLMATLKLTEAGIPVDLFSVVPAKRSHSVCAQGGINAVLDTKGEGDTVWEHIDDTIYGGDFLANQTMVARMCETAPAIVNLFDRMGVMFNRTPEGLLDLRRFGGTQKRRTAFAGATTGQQLLYALDEQVRAQEVAGMVCRY
;
A
#
# COMPACT_ATOMS: atom_id res chain seq x y z
N MET A 1 -47.33 48.62 -16.91
CA MET A 1 -47.02 47.76 -15.74
C MET A 1 -46.49 46.46 -16.30
N THR A 2 -45.18 46.37 -16.41
CA THR A 2 -44.43 45.21 -16.92
C THR A 2 -43.46 44.77 -15.83
N ASP A 3 -43.82 43.68 -15.14
CA ASP A 3 -42.94 43.04 -14.17
C ASP A 3 -41.89 42.25 -14.90
N SER A 4 -40.66 42.69 -14.75
CA SER A 4 -39.48 41.95 -15.16
C SER A 4 -38.94 41.11 -14.00
N ASN A 5 -39.27 39.82 -14.01
CA ASN A 5 -38.72 38.85 -13.07
C ASN A 5 -37.33 38.41 -13.56
N THR A 6 -36.30 38.97 -12.99
CA THR A 6 -34.91 38.56 -13.23
C THR A 6 -34.62 37.37 -12.31
N GLU A 7 -34.58 36.18 -12.91
CA GLU A 7 -34.04 34.98 -12.26
C GLU A 7 -32.53 35.15 -12.05
N HIS A 8 -32.12 35.32 -10.80
CA HIS A 8 -30.72 35.21 -10.38
C HIS A 8 -30.31 33.72 -10.41
N GLU A 9 -29.72 33.27 -11.48
CA GLU A 9 -28.96 32.00 -11.49
C GLU A 9 -27.85 32.07 -10.44
N ASN A 10 -28.01 31.27 -9.39
CA ASN A 10 -27.02 31.04 -8.36
C ASN A 10 -25.88 30.21 -8.93
N ASN A 11 -24.96 30.85 -9.59
CA ASN A 11 -23.74 30.23 -10.12
C ASN A 11 -22.67 30.19 -9.01
N ALA A 12 -22.89 29.34 -8.00
CA ALA A 12 -21.87 29.07 -6.98
C ALA A 12 -20.73 28.26 -7.63
N PRO A 13 -19.46 28.67 -7.47
CA PRO A 13 -18.35 27.94 -8.04
C PRO A 13 -18.31 26.51 -7.44
N ALA A 14 -18.25 25.50 -8.31
CA ALA A 14 -18.19 24.11 -7.92
C ALA A 14 -16.98 23.89 -7.00
N THR A 15 -17.21 23.38 -5.79
CA THR A 15 -16.14 23.04 -4.85
C THR A 15 -15.20 22.02 -5.48
N PRO A 16 -13.88 22.06 -5.20
CA PRO A 16 -12.88 21.15 -5.77
C PRO A 16 -13.23 19.67 -5.66
N ALA A 17 -13.94 19.29 -4.57
CA ALA A 17 -14.42 17.92 -4.34
C ALA A 17 -15.48 17.47 -5.38
N ASN A 18 -16.34 18.38 -5.87
CA ASN A 18 -17.34 18.06 -6.90
C ASN A 18 -16.70 17.91 -8.27
N SER A 19 -15.65 18.67 -8.58
CA SER A 19 -14.95 18.56 -9.86
C SER A 19 -14.11 17.29 -9.99
N ALA A 20 -13.61 16.75 -8.87
CA ALA A 20 -12.90 15.47 -8.81
C ALA A 20 -13.87 14.29 -9.03
N ARG A 21 -15.05 14.30 -8.36
CA ARG A 21 -16.10 13.29 -8.57
C ARG A 21 -16.64 13.27 -10.00
N ALA A 22 -16.82 14.41 -10.63
CA ALA A 22 -17.29 14.50 -12.00
C ALA A 22 -16.31 13.86 -13.01
N ARG A 23 -15.00 13.83 -12.73
CA ARG A 23 -13.98 13.17 -13.55
C ARG A 23 -13.94 11.65 -13.36
N CYS A 24 -14.55 11.11 -12.32
CA CYS A 24 -14.63 9.69 -12.04
C CYS A 24 -15.69 8.95 -12.85
N VAL A 25 -16.62 9.63 -13.49
CA VAL A 25 -17.72 8.98 -14.21
C VAL A 25 -17.30 8.68 -15.67
N GLY A 26 -16.96 7.42 -15.95
CA GLY A 26 -17.01 6.85 -17.30
C GLY A 26 -15.89 7.21 -18.27
N GLY A 27 -14.67 7.51 -17.83
CA GLY A 27 -13.52 7.69 -18.72
C GLY A 27 -12.98 6.34 -19.23
N THR A 28 -12.99 6.16 -20.57
CA THR A 28 -12.27 5.03 -21.20
C THR A 28 -10.77 5.17 -20.93
N GLY A 29 -10.13 4.09 -20.44
CA GLY A 29 -8.68 4.07 -20.16
C GLY A 29 -8.31 4.12 -18.67
N ARG A 30 -9.23 3.86 -17.76
CA ARG A 30 -8.95 3.70 -16.31
C ARG A 30 -8.72 2.22 -15.98
N ALA A 31 -7.74 1.94 -15.13
CA ALA A 31 -7.56 0.61 -14.59
C ALA A 31 -8.57 0.35 -13.45
N VAL A 32 -9.06 -0.87 -13.36
CA VAL A 32 -9.94 -1.29 -12.26
C VAL A 32 -9.14 -2.13 -11.27
N VAL A 33 -9.12 -1.71 -10.00
CA VAL A 33 -8.52 -2.47 -8.90
C VAL A 33 -9.63 -2.87 -7.93
N VAL A 34 -9.69 -4.16 -7.61
CA VAL A 34 -10.68 -4.71 -6.67
C VAL A 34 -9.98 -5.17 -5.41
N GLY A 35 -10.28 -4.53 -4.28
CA GLY A 35 -9.72 -4.80 -2.97
C GLY A 35 -8.89 -3.64 -2.41
N GLY A 36 -9.31 -3.07 -1.27
CA GLY A 36 -8.67 -1.94 -0.58
C GLY A 36 -7.65 -2.36 0.50
N GLY A 37 -7.09 -3.58 0.42
CA GLY A 37 -6.00 -4.04 1.29
C GLY A 37 -4.62 -3.58 0.78
N LEU A 38 -3.53 -4.05 1.43
CA LEU A 38 -2.15 -3.69 1.07
C LEU A 38 -1.85 -3.91 -0.41
N ALA A 39 -2.24 -5.06 -0.99
CA ALA A 39 -1.98 -5.38 -2.38
C ALA A 39 -2.70 -4.42 -3.35
N GLY A 40 -3.99 -4.17 -3.12
CA GLY A 40 -4.76 -3.28 -3.98
C GLY A 40 -4.33 -1.82 -3.87
N LEU A 41 -4.01 -1.33 -2.67
CA LEU A 41 -3.49 0.03 -2.50
C LEU A 41 -2.12 0.19 -3.17
N MET A 42 -1.22 -0.81 -3.03
CA MET A 42 0.08 -0.77 -3.71
C MET A 42 -0.06 -0.83 -5.24
N ALA A 43 -0.95 -1.69 -5.76
CA ALA A 43 -1.24 -1.75 -7.20
C ALA A 43 -1.80 -0.41 -7.70
N THR A 44 -2.74 0.18 -6.96
CA THR A 44 -3.29 1.51 -7.26
C THR A 44 -2.20 2.57 -7.33
N LEU A 45 -1.31 2.61 -6.32
CA LEU A 45 -0.21 3.56 -6.28
C LEU A 45 0.74 3.37 -7.48
N LYS A 46 1.13 2.13 -7.78
CA LYS A 46 2.02 1.84 -8.92
C LYS A 46 1.40 2.18 -10.27
N LEU A 47 0.12 1.96 -10.46
CA LEU A 47 -0.60 2.37 -11.66
C LEU A 47 -0.64 3.89 -11.81
N THR A 48 -0.92 4.61 -10.73
CA THR A 48 -0.95 6.09 -10.77
C THR A 48 0.43 6.69 -10.97
N GLU A 49 1.49 6.11 -10.42
CA GLU A 49 2.89 6.48 -10.70
C GLU A 49 3.24 6.28 -12.19
N ALA A 50 2.64 5.29 -12.86
CA ALA A 50 2.77 5.08 -14.29
C ALA A 50 1.84 5.97 -15.15
N GLY A 51 1.13 6.91 -14.53
CA GLY A 51 0.21 7.81 -15.21
C GLY A 51 -1.15 7.20 -15.58
N ILE A 52 -1.47 6.02 -15.06
CA ILE A 52 -2.72 5.31 -15.35
C ILE A 52 -3.76 5.64 -14.26
N PRO A 53 -4.88 6.28 -14.60
CA PRO A 53 -5.96 6.53 -13.65
C PRO A 53 -6.61 5.22 -13.18
N VAL A 54 -7.07 5.18 -11.92
CA VAL A 54 -7.58 3.97 -11.28
C VAL A 54 -8.96 4.17 -10.69
N ASP A 55 -9.83 3.19 -10.87
CA ASP A 55 -11.07 2.99 -10.13
C ASP A 55 -10.85 1.87 -9.11
N LEU A 56 -10.81 2.24 -7.83
CA LEU A 56 -10.57 1.32 -6.72
C LEU A 56 -11.87 0.95 -6.03
N PHE A 57 -12.24 -0.33 -6.14
CA PHE A 57 -13.43 -0.90 -5.48
C PHE A 57 -13.04 -1.64 -4.22
N SER A 58 -13.77 -1.41 -3.11
CA SER A 58 -13.54 -2.14 -1.86
C SER A 58 -14.83 -2.30 -1.08
N VAL A 59 -15.08 -3.53 -0.59
CA VAL A 59 -16.26 -3.85 0.23
C VAL A 59 -16.25 -3.10 1.56
N VAL A 60 -15.06 -2.79 2.07
CA VAL A 60 -14.87 -2.05 3.32
C VAL A 60 -13.88 -0.89 3.10
N PRO A 61 -13.95 0.18 3.88
CA PRO A 61 -12.90 1.20 3.89
C PRO A 61 -11.52 0.58 4.08
N ALA A 62 -10.49 1.10 3.42
CA ALA A 62 -9.12 0.57 3.48
C ALA A 62 -8.65 0.27 4.90
N LYS A 63 -8.88 1.21 5.84
CA LYS A 63 -8.51 1.08 7.26
C LYS A 63 -9.25 -0.03 8.03
N ARG A 64 -10.24 -0.68 7.42
CA ARG A 64 -10.97 -1.85 7.94
C ARG A 64 -10.67 -3.13 7.17
N SER A 65 -9.76 -3.09 6.20
CA SER A 65 -9.33 -4.31 5.49
C SER A 65 -8.61 -5.27 6.45
N HIS A 66 -8.63 -6.56 6.13
CA HIS A 66 -8.00 -7.58 6.97
C HIS A 66 -6.50 -7.34 7.21
N SER A 67 -5.83 -6.65 6.29
CA SER A 67 -4.42 -6.28 6.41
C SER A 67 -4.09 -5.50 7.69
N VAL A 68 -5.05 -4.77 8.26
CA VAL A 68 -4.87 -4.02 9.52
C VAL A 68 -4.57 -4.92 10.72
N CYS A 69 -5.00 -6.18 10.67
CA CYS A 69 -4.85 -7.14 11.76
C CYS A 69 -3.47 -7.81 11.80
N ALA A 70 -2.62 -7.61 10.78
CA ALA A 70 -1.30 -8.23 10.73
C ALA A 70 -0.36 -7.59 11.77
N GLN A 71 0.19 -8.42 12.67
CA GLN A 71 1.04 -7.97 13.78
C GLN A 71 2.48 -8.47 13.68
N GLY A 72 2.72 -9.52 12.88
CA GLY A 72 4.00 -10.22 12.84
C GLY A 72 5.15 -9.39 12.32
N GLY A 73 4.94 -8.65 11.29
CA GLY A 73 5.96 -7.92 10.54
C GLY A 73 6.00 -8.32 9.08
N ILE A 74 7.00 -7.81 8.38
CA ILE A 74 7.26 -8.08 6.96
C ILE A 74 8.69 -8.59 6.80
N ASN A 75 8.86 -9.73 6.14
CA ASN A 75 10.17 -10.35 5.92
C ASN A 75 10.91 -9.68 4.76
N ALA A 76 12.16 -9.30 4.99
CA ALA A 76 13.06 -8.77 3.97
C ALA A 76 14.51 -8.96 4.38
N VAL A 77 15.36 -9.30 3.45
CA VAL A 77 16.81 -9.48 3.69
C VAL A 77 17.48 -8.11 3.71
N LEU A 78 17.59 -7.52 4.90
CA LEU A 78 18.28 -6.25 5.13
C LEU A 78 19.61 -6.43 5.88
N ASP A 79 19.77 -7.57 6.52
CA ASP A 79 20.93 -8.02 7.30
C ASP A 79 21.49 -6.98 8.30
N THR A 80 20.63 -6.14 8.87
CA THR A 80 21.03 -5.10 9.84
C THR A 80 21.62 -5.68 11.14
N LYS A 81 21.48 -6.99 11.34
CA LYS A 81 22.06 -7.72 12.49
C LYS A 81 23.38 -8.43 12.18
N GLY A 82 23.83 -8.43 10.92
CA GLY A 82 25.09 -9.07 10.51
C GLY A 82 25.08 -10.60 10.65
N GLU A 83 23.92 -11.24 10.46
CA GLU A 83 23.80 -12.71 10.51
C GLU A 83 24.19 -13.39 9.19
N GLY A 84 24.58 -12.62 8.17
CA GLY A 84 24.90 -13.12 6.83
C GLY A 84 23.67 -13.67 6.11
N ASP A 85 22.52 -13.04 6.31
CA ASP A 85 21.26 -13.43 5.67
C ASP A 85 21.29 -13.15 4.15
N THR A 86 20.72 -14.06 3.36
CA THR A 86 20.73 -13.95 1.90
C THR A 86 19.32 -14.10 1.32
N VAL A 87 19.12 -13.55 0.12
CA VAL A 87 17.85 -13.70 -0.61
C VAL A 87 17.56 -15.18 -0.89
N TRP A 88 18.59 -15.99 -1.12
CA TRP A 88 18.45 -17.43 -1.34
C TRP A 88 17.91 -18.15 -0.10
N GLU A 89 18.46 -17.85 1.09
CA GLU A 89 17.93 -18.39 2.34
C GLU A 89 16.48 -17.95 2.60
N HIS A 90 16.13 -16.71 2.20
CA HIS A 90 14.75 -16.25 2.31
C HIS A 90 13.81 -17.02 1.35
N ILE A 91 14.27 -17.32 0.13
CA ILE A 91 13.52 -18.13 -0.83
C ILE A 91 13.34 -19.55 -0.29
N ASP A 92 14.40 -20.18 0.20
CA ASP A 92 14.37 -21.54 0.74
C ASP A 92 13.41 -21.65 1.94
N ASP A 93 13.54 -20.75 2.92
CA ASP A 93 12.63 -20.68 4.07
C ASP A 93 11.16 -20.54 3.65
N THR A 94 10.91 -19.74 2.62
CA THR A 94 9.55 -19.48 2.14
C THR A 94 8.97 -20.69 1.41
N ILE A 95 9.77 -21.37 0.57
CA ILE A 95 9.37 -22.57 -0.16
C ILE A 95 9.14 -23.72 0.83
N TYR A 96 10.06 -23.91 1.78
CA TYR A 96 9.94 -24.92 2.82
C TYR A 96 8.71 -24.70 3.70
N GLY A 97 8.50 -23.45 4.16
CA GLY A 97 7.33 -23.09 4.97
C GLY A 97 6.00 -23.23 4.25
N GLY A 98 6.00 -23.25 2.92
CA GLY A 98 4.85 -23.53 2.05
C GLY A 98 4.73 -24.98 1.61
N ASP A 99 5.39 -25.92 2.28
CA ASP A 99 5.40 -27.37 1.94
C ASP A 99 5.73 -27.64 0.47
N PHE A 100 6.58 -26.82 -0.15
CA PHE A 100 6.98 -26.89 -1.58
C PHE A 100 5.81 -26.75 -2.57
N LEU A 101 4.64 -26.27 -2.12
CA LEU A 101 3.47 -26.06 -2.97
C LEU A 101 3.46 -24.68 -3.66
N ALA A 102 4.29 -23.76 -3.21
CA ALA A 102 4.34 -22.40 -3.73
C ALA A 102 4.93 -22.35 -5.15
N ASN A 103 4.48 -21.37 -5.94
CA ASN A 103 5.11 -21.06 -7.22
C ASN A 103 6.48 -20.41 -6.96
N GLN A 104 7.56 -21.18 -7.21
CA GLN A 104 8.93 -20.78 -6.86
C GLN A 104 9.37 -19.50 -7.57
N THR A 105 8.96 -19.28 -8.81
CA THR A 105 9.27 -18.04 -9.55
C THR A 105 8.67 -16.81 -8.86
N MET A 106 7.43 -16.93 -8.38
CA MET A 106 6.78 -15.85 -7.65
C MET A 106 7.40 -15.61 -6.29
N VAL A 107 7.80 -16.68 -5.58
CA VAL A 107 8.53 -16.60 -4.32
C VAL A 107 9.87 -15.88 -4.51
N ALA A 108 10.64 -16.26 -5.53
CA ALA A 108 11.92 -15.60 -5.83
C ALA A 108 11.73 -14.09 -6.06
N ARG A 109 10.79 -13.70 -6.91
CA ARG A 109 10.47 -12.29 -7.17
C ARG A 109 10.04 -11.53 -5.92
N MET A 110 9.23 -12.15 -5.06
CA MET A 110 8.81 -11.56 -3.78
C MET A 110 10.01 -11.32 -2.88
N CYS A 111 10.87 -12.32 -2.66
CA CYS A 111 12.04 -12.23 -1.78
C CYS A 111 13.07 -11.23 -2.29
N GLU A 112 13.32 -11.19 -3.60
CA GLU A 112 14.20 -10.22 -4.25
C GLU A 112 13.71 -8.78 -4.08
N THR A 113 12.39 -8.57 -4.14
CA THR A 113 11.77 -7.23 -4.09
C THR A 113 11.57 -6.74 -2.66
N ALA A 114 11.44 -7.65 -1.69
CA ALA A 114 11.09 -7.33 -0.31
C ALA A 114 11.97 -6.26 0.35
N PRO A 115 13.31 -6.22 0.18
CA PRO A 115 14.14 -5.16 0.75
C PRO A 115 13.77 -3.77 0.25
N ALA A 116 13.51 -3.63 -1.05
CA ALA A 116 13.09 -2.37 -1.65
C ALA A 116 11.73 -1.91 -1.13
N ILE A 117 10.80 -2.85 -0.91
CA ILE A 117 9.48 -2.58 -0.36
C ILE A 117 9.56 -2.11 1.10
N VAL A 118 10.37 -2.76 1.95
CA VAL A 118 10.55 -2.32 3.35
C VAL A 118 11.13 -0.90 3.40
N ASN A 119 12.15 -0.63 2.59
CA ASN A 119 12.74 0.71 2.48
C ASN A 119 11.75 1.74 1.93
N LEU A 120 10.83 1.35 1.03
CA LEU A 120 9.77 2.23 0.55
C LEU A 120 8.82 2.60 1.68
N PHE A 121 8.35 1.62 2.46
CA PHE A 121 7.48 1.87 3.61
C PHE A 121 8.16 2.72 4.69
N ASP A 122 9.44 2.51 4.93
CA ASP A 122 10.21 3.34 5.86
C ASP A 122 10.22 4.81 5.41
N ARG A 123 10.44 5.07 4.12
CA ARG A 123 10.36 6.43 3.54
C ARG A 123 8.94 7.01 3.53
N MET A 124 7.90 6.17 3.49
CA MET A 124 6.51 6.59 3.65
C MET A 124 6.13 6.93 5.10
N GLY A 125 7.06 6.78 6.06
CA GLY A 125 6.86 7.12 7.45
C GLY A 125 6.31 6.00 8.32
N VAL A 126 6.39 4.74 7.90
CA VAL A 126 6.08 3.60 8.76
C VAL A 126 7.06 3.56 9.93
N MET A 127 6.53 3.57 11.14
CA MET A 127 7.31 3.61 12.39
C MET A 127 7.86 2.23 12.74
N PHE A 128 8.73 1.68 11.89
CA PHE A 128 9.42 0.43 12.21
C PHE A 128 10.29 0.58 13.46
N ASN A 129 10.38 -0.50 14.24
CA ASN A 129 11.32 -0.57 15.34
C ASN A 129 12.76 -0.40 14.84
N ARG A 130 13.58 0.26 15.66
CA ARG A 130 14.97 0.56 15.34
C ARG A 130 15.92 0.10 16.43
N THR A 131 17.15 -0.22 16.01
CA THR A 131 18.26 -0.45 16.92
C THR A 131 18.72 0.87 17.55
N PRO A 132 19.51 0.86 18.63
CA PRO A 132 20.08 2.09 19.21
C PRO A 132 20.89 2.91 18.21
N GLU A 133 21.46 2.27 17.18
CA GLU A 133 22.24 2.91 16.12
C GLU A 133 21.36 3.53 15.01
N GLY A 134 20.01 3.36 15.12
CA GLY A 134 19.05 3.91 14.17
C GLY A 134 18.74 3.02 12.96
N LEU A 135 19.32 1.83 12.87
CA LEU A 135 19.02 0.85 11.83
C LEU A 135 17.65 0.20 12.07
N LEU A 136 17.03 -0.35 11.02
CA LEU A 136 15.80 -1.14 11.18
C LEU A 136 16.08 -2.35 12.08
N ASP A 137 15.30 -2.50 13.16
CA ASP A 137 15.39 -3.67 14.02
C ASP A 137 14.68 -4.85 13.37
N LEU A 138 15.33 -5.99 13.37
CA LEU A 138 14.83 -7.22 12.75
C LEU A 138 14.67 -8.31 13.80
N ARG A 139 13.60 -9.08 13.69
CA ARG A 139 13.34 -10.24 14.55
C ARG A 139 13.13 -11.52 13.75
N ARG A 140 13.23 -12.66 14.41
CA ARG A 140 12.75 -13.93 13.87
C ARG A 140 11.24 -14.03 14.08
N PHE A 141 10.53 -14.37 13.01
CA PHE A 141 9.09 -14.58 13.08
C PHE A 141 8.64 -15.55 11.98
N GLY A 142 7.62 -16.37 12.28
CA GLY A 142 7.06 -17.29 11.30
C GLY A 142 7.99 -18.43 10.86
N GLY A 143 8.91 -18.87 11.73
CA GLY A 143 9.84 -19.98 11.43
C GLY A 143 11.07 -19.60 10.64
N THR A 144 11.33 -18.30 10.38
CA THR A 144 12.54 -17.87 9.68
C THR A 144 13.80 -18.24 10.45
N GLN A 145 14.84 -18.71 9.72
CA GLN A 145 16.10 -19.10 10.32
C GLN A 145 16.96 -17.88 10.72
N LYS A 146 16.80 -16.77 10.03
CA LYS A 146 17.51 -15.50 10.27
C LYS A 146 16.57 -14.41 10.76
N ARG A 147 17.10 -13.36 11.37
CA ARG A 147 16.37 -12.16 11.75
C ARG A 147 16.15 -11.28 10.53
N ARG A 148 15.03 -11.47 9.84
CA ARG A 148 14.69 -10.72 8.62
C ARG A 148 13.32 -10.03 8.68
N THR A 149 12.61 -10.14 9.81
CA THR A 149 11.26 -9.56 9.93
C THR A 149 11.34 -8.14 10.47
N ALA A 150 11.12 -7.15 9.63
CA ALA A 150 10.91 -5.75 10.04
C ALA A 150 9.51 -5.63 10.66
N PHE A 151 9.37 -4.89 11.75
CA PHE A 151 8.12 -4.80 12.51
C PHE A 151 7.94 -3.41 13.14
N ALA A 152 6.69 -3.04 13.40
CA ALA A 152 6.30 -1.83 14.10
C ALA A 152 5.45 -2.23 15.34
N GLY A 153 6.12 -2.72 16.37
CA GLY A 153 5.47 -3.26 17.56
C GLY A 153 4.44 -4.34 17.21
N ALA A 154 3.22 -4.19 17.71
CA ALA A 154 2.07 -5.05 17.41
C ALA A 154 1.15 -4.46 16.32
N THR A 155 1.53 -3.36 15.68
CA THR A 155 0.69 -2.61 14.73
C THR A 155 1.25 -2.58 13.31
N THR A 156 2.12 -3.52 12.95
CA THR A 156 2.81 -3.50 11.66
C THR A 156 1.85 -3.37 10.48
N GLY A 157 0.83 -4.24 10.39
CA GLY A 157 -0.13 -4.20 9.28
C GLY A 157 -0.92 -2.89 9.22
N GLN A 158 -1.30 -2.35 10.38
CA GLN A 158 -1.97 -1.06 10.48
C GLN A 158 -1.08 0.07 9.95
N GLN A 159 0.18 0.10 10.34
CA GLN A 159 1.15 1.12 9.91
C GLN A 159 1.38 1.06 8.40
N LEU A 160 1.62 -0.13 7.86
CA LEU A 160 1.79 -0.33 6.41
C LEU A 160 0.55 0.12 5.63
N LEU A 161 -0.63 -0.27 6.12
CA LEU A 161 -1.89 0.05 5.46
C LEU A 161 -2.18 1.55 5.47
N TYR A 162 -1.93 2.22 6.60
CA TYR A 162 -2.17 3.65 6.73
C TYR A 162 -1.21 4.45 5.85
N ALA A 163 0.06 4.07 5.78
CA ALA A 163 1.03 4.71 4.90
C ALA A 163 0.58 4.64 3.43
N LEU A 164 0.13 3.47 2.96
CA LEU A 164 -0.39 3.33 1.59
C LEU A 164 -1.71 4.08 1.39
N ASP A 165 -2.63 4.04 2.37
CA ASP A 165 -3.90 4.76 2.27
C ASP A 165 -3.68 6.27 2.11
N GLU A 166 -2.71 6.84 2.80
CA GLU A 166 -2.34 8.25 2.68
C GLU A 166 -1.79 8.58 1.30
N GLN A 167 -0.90 7.75 0.75
CA GLN A 167 -0.39 7.93 -0.61
C GLN A 167 -1.51 7.86 -1.66
N VAL A 168 -2.40 6.89 -1.54
CA VAL A 168 -3.54 6.76 -2.46
C VAL A 168 -4.51 7.93 -2.31
N ARG A 169 -4.72 8.47 -1.10
CA ARG A 169 -5.52 9.69 -0.91
C ARG A 169 -4.91 10.90 -1.59
N ALA A 170 -3.60 11.04 -1.59
CA ALA A 170 -2.95 12.10 -2.37
C ALA A 170 -3.27 11.97 -3.86
N GLN A 171 -3.31 10.74 -4.40
CA GLN A 171 -3.71 10.47 -5.78
C GLN A 171 -5.21 10.71 -6.04
N GLU A 172 -6.09 10.53 -5.04
CA GLU A 172 -7.51 10.94 -5.14
C GLU A 172 -7.64 12.46 -5.29
N VAL A 173 -6.91 13.22 -4.48
CA VAL A 173 -6.88 14.70 -4.58
C VAL A 173 -6.37 15.14 -5.95
N ALA A 174 -5.37 14.44 -6.49
CA ALA A 174 -4.84 14.68 -7.83
C ALA A 174 -5.80 14.25 -8.97
N GLY A 175 -6.94 13.59 -8.64
CA GLY A 175 -7.93 13.12 -9.63
C GLY A 175 -7.51 11.84 -10.36
N MET A 176 -6.44 11.19 -9.95
CA MET A 176 -5.95 9.93 -10.54
C MET A 176 -6.70 8.70 -10.00
N VAL A 177 -7.26 8.76 -8.80
CA VAL A 177 -7.97 7.64 -8.16
C VAL A 177 -9.40 8.03 -7.85
N CYS A 178 -10.33 7.11 -8.12
CA CYS A 178 -11.70 7.15 -7.63
C CYS A 178 -11.95 5.91 -6.77
N ARG A 179 -12.52 6.09 -5.57
CA ARG A 179 -12.86 4.97 -4.66
C ARG A 179 -14.36 4.72 -4.65
N TYR A 180 -14.74 3.44 -4.63
CA TYR A 180 -16.12 2.97 -4.57
C TYR A 180 -16.29 1.91 -3.47
#